data_7b9fbb4d4638f2d2243704194174ccf5
#
_entry.id   7b9fbb4d4638f2d2243704194174ccf5
#
_cell.length_a   1.000
_cell.length_b   1.000
_cell.length_c   1.000
_cell.angle_alpha   90.00
_cell.angle_beta   90.00
_cell.angle_gamma   90.00
#
_symmetry.space_group_name_H-M   'P 1'
#
loop_
_entity.id
_entity.type
_entity.pdbx_description
1 polymer ?
#
loop_
_entity_poly.entity_id
_entity_poly.type
_entity_poly.pdbx_seq_one_letter_code
_entity_poly.pdbx_strand_id
1 'polypeptide(L)'
;MDITTSSAWTAALNSAASLTQTTLRELFARDSHRAQSMSIEVALGEGSLLVDFSKHNIDEQAIAHLLAIADHARVTELRNDMFNGAVVNATENQPALHTALRSPLGTSVNVHGRDVMDDVHRVRKHVCDYAESVRSGQTVGATGKKFVSVINVGIGGSDLGPILVYEALLPSYEPAVQAHFVSNIDPSDVRAVLAQCDPESTLVVMCSKSFSTAETLSNGKIISQWLARGVGEANVGKHIAVVSVYPEKAHAAGIVADVAFNMWSWVGGRYSISSAVNLVNVIAFGPHAYDEMLAGMHQMDEHFLITPLRNNAPVLMGLINVWNRSILHRESRAMIAYSTGLKSFASYVQQLEMESNGKRVTVDGDLVNIPTSAIVWGGVGTNAQHAYMQLLHQGTSVVPADFIGVATTPTHDADAHDVLVANMIAQAQALAFGNDAEPHRTLPGNRPSTTLMLSTLSPRTLGALIALYEHSVFVQGCVFGINSFDQWGVELGKKIATEVSAQIADPRAGASSDSSTVNLVQWYRKHRSKT
;
A
#
# COMPACT_ATOMS: atom_id res chain seq x y z
N MET A 1 -22.11 5.48 -14.36
CA MET A 1 -22.00 5.17 -15.82
C MET A 1 -21.54 3.72 -15.97
N ASP A 2 -22.23 2.90 -16.79
CA ASP A 2 -21.83 1.50 -17.03
C ASP A 2 -20.88 1.44 -18.23
N ILE A 3 -19.59 1.17 -17.97
CA ILE A 3 -18.52 1.07 -18.97
C ILE A 3 -18.79 -0.03 -19.99
N THR A 4 -19.54 -1.08 -19.61
CA THR A 4 -19.78 -2.26 -20.46
C THR A 4 -20.68 -1.94 -21.66
N THR A 5 -21.41 -0.84 -21.61
CA THR A 5 -22.28 -0.40 -22.71
C THR A 5 -21.52 0.41 -23.77
N SER A 6 -20.25 0.74 -23.53
CA SER A 6 -19.44 1.53 -24.45
C SER A 6 -18.94 0.71 -25.66
N SER A 7 -18.80 1.37 -26.80
CA SER A 7 -18.17 0.77 -27.99
C SER A 7 -16.70 0.41 -27.72
N ALA A 8 -16.00 1.17 -26.88
CA ALA A 8 -14.62 0.90 -26.49
C ALA A 8 -14.49 -0.42 -25.72
N TRP A 9 -15.42 -0.70 -24.79
CA TRP A 9 -15.45 -1.97 -24.07
C TRP A 9 -15.70 -3.16 -25.00
N THR A 10 -16.69 -3.02 -25.89
CA THR A 10 -16.99 -4.04 -26.90
C THR A 10 -15.78 -4.32 -27.80
N ALA A 11 -15.07 -3.27 -28.23
CA ALA A 11 -13.87 -3.39 -29.04
C ALA A 11 -12.73 -4.11 -28.28
N ALA A 12 -12.55 -3.80 -26.99
CA ALA A 12 -11.57 -4.48 -26.14
C ALA A 12 -11.90 -5.98 -25.96
N LEU A 13 -13.18 -6.34 -25.75
CA LEU A 13 -13.61 -7.74 -25.71
C LEU A 13 -13.32 -8.48 -27.03
N ASN A 14 -13.54 -7.84 -28.19
CA ASN A 14 -13.22 -8.41 -29.49
C ASN A 14 -11.70 -8.61 -29.65
N SER A 15 -10.88 -7.67 -29.23
CA SER A 15 -9.43 -7.83 -29.19
C SER A 15 -9.01 -9.00 -28.28
N ALA A 16 -9.61 -9.13 -27.11
CA ALA A 16 -9.34 -10.23 -26.20
C ALA A 16 -9.65 -11.59 -26.83
N ALA A 17 -10.82 -11.70 -27.48
CA ALA A 17 -11.20 -12.91 -28.19
C ALA A 17 -10.22 -13.29 -29.32
N SER A 18 -9.73 -12.31 -30.08
CA SER A 18 -8.76 -12.53 -31.15
C SER A 18 -7.38 -12.93 -30.63
N LEU A 19 -6.97 -12.39 -29.44
CA LEU A 19 -5.69 -12.68 -28.83
C LEU A 19 -5.68 -13.98 -28.00
N THR A 20 -6.83 -14.61 -27.76
CA THR A 20 -6.93 -15.86 -26.97
C THR A 20 -6.08 -16.99 -27.54
N GLN A 21 -5.94 -17.05 -28.86
CA GLN A 21 -5.15 -18.07 -29.58
C GLN A 21 -3.72 -17.58 -29.90
N THR A 22 -3.37 -16.32 -29.57
CA THR A 22 -2.07 -15.76 -29.88
C THR A 22 -1.15 -15.90 -28.66
N THR A 23 -0.02 -16.54 -28.84
CA THR A 23 0.98 -16.70 -27.78
C THR A 23 1.85 -15.45 -27.63
N LEU A 24 2.44 -15.25 -26.46
CA LEU A 24 3.46 -14.21 -26.25
C LEU A 24 4.64 -14.39 -27.20
N ARG A 25 5.03 -15.62 -27.49
CA ARG A 25 6.10 -15.94 -28.47
C ARG A 25 5.76 -15.38 -29.86
N GLU A 26 4.53 -15.54 -30.31
CA GLU A 26 4.07 -14.99 -31.59
C GLU A 26 4.00 -13.46 -31.58
N LEU A 27 3.56 -12.85 -30.47
CA LEU A 27 3.54 -11.39 -30.33
C LEU A 27 4.95 -10.79 -30.45
N PHE A 28 5.93 -11.41 -29.81
CA PHE A 28 7.35 -10.99 -29.94
C PHE A 28 7.92 -11.27 -31.34
N ALA A 29 7.49 -12.34 -32.00
CA ALA A 29 7.91 -12.64 -33.37
C ALA A 29 7.34 -11.66 -34.41
N ARG A 30 6.12 -11.14 -34.18
CA ARG A 30 5.46 -10.15 -35.07
C ARG A 30 6.04 -8.74 -34.92
N ASP A 31 6.57 -8.40 -33.76
CA ASP A 31 7.10 -7.07 -33.44
C ASP A 31 8.44 -7.18 -32.71
N SER A 32 9.52 -6.95 -33.45
CA SER A 32 10.90 -6.96 -32.93
C SER A 32 11.19 -5.79 -31.97
N HIS A 33 10.37 -4.75 -31.99
CA HIS A 33 10.49 -3.57 -31.11
C HIS A 33 9.53 -3.61 -29.93
N ARG A 34 8.78 -4.71 -29.75
CA ARG A 34 7.77 -4.86 -28.72
C ARG A 34 8.27 -4.48 -27.31
N ALA A 35 9.48 -4.91 -26.94
CA ALA A 35 10.03 -4.59 -25.64
C ALA A 35 10.21 -3.07 -25.45
N GLN A 36 10.68 -2.36 -26.49
CA GLN A 36 10.88 -0.91 -26.43
C GLN A 36 9.52 -0.16 -26.45
N SER A 37 8.58 -0.57 -27.32
CA SER A 37 7.28 0.11 -27.45
C SER A 37 6.37 -0.08 -26.24
N MET A 38 6.60 -1.14 -25.46
CA MET A 38 5.80 -1.49 -24.27
C MET A 38 6.54 -1.29 -22.95
N SER A 39 7.68 -0.62 -22.97
CA SER A 39 8.39 -0.22 -21.75
C SER A 39 8.35 1.28 -21.58
N ILE A 40 8.22 1.70 -20.33
CA ILE A 40 8.26 3.12 -19.93
C ILE A 40 9.30 3.27 -18.85
N GLU A 41 10.29 4.13 -19.08
CA GLU A 41 11.23 4.55 -18.05
C GLU A 41 10.82 5.93 -17.52
N VAL A 42 10.62 6.01 -16.22
CA VAL A 42 10.31 7.25 -15.51
C VAL A 42 11.59 7.74 -14.84
N ALA A 43 12.13 8.87 -15.31
CA ALA A 43 13.25 9.53 -14.68
C ALA A 43 12.83 10.24 -13.39
N LEU A 44 13.63 10.08 -12.32
CA LEU A 44 13.29 10.56 -10.97
C LEU A 44 14.32 11.59 -10.45
N GLY A 45 14.99 12.31 -11.36
CA GLY A 45 16.11 13.20 -11.00
C GLY A 45 17.32 12.40 -10.53
N GLU A 46 17.22 11.74 -9.39
CA GLU A 46 18.18 10.76 -8.91
C GLU A 46 17.58 9.35 -9.00
N GLY A 47 18.05 8.56 -9.96
CA GLY A 47 17.54 7.23 -10.26
C GLY A 47 16.40 7.22 -11.27
N SER A 48 15.90 6.04 -11.58
CA SER A 48 14.79 5.80 -12.50
C SER A 48 14.00 4.55 -12.10
N LEU A 49 12.80 4.46 -12.67
CA LEU A 49 11.94 3.29 -12.61
C LEU A 49 11.56 2.88 -14.03
N LEU A 50 12.00 1.69 -14.45
CA LEU A 50 11.55 1.04 -15.67
C LEU A 50 10.32 0.18 -15.38
N VAL A 51 9.29 0.30 -16.23
CA VAL A 51 8.10 -0.56 -16.20
C VAL A 51 7.95 -1.21 -17.57
N ASP A 52 8.13 -2.53 -17.64
CA ASP A 52 8.02 -3.34 -18.85
C ASP A 52 6.71 -4.12 -18.86
N PHE A 53 5.80 -3.77 -19.78
CA PHE A 53 4.52 -4.43 -20.02
C PHE A 53 4.58 -5.42 -21.19
N SER A 54 5.73 -5.64 -21.81
CA SER A 54 5.87 -6.40 -23.05
C SER A 54 5.41 -7.86 -22.94
N LYS A 55 5.43 -8.42 -21.73
CA LYS A 55 5.03 -9.81 -21.45
C LYS A 55 3.55 -9.95 -21.07
N HIS A 56 2.68 -9.07 -21.56
CA HIS A 56 1.23 -9.23 -21.46
C HIS A 56 0.64 -9.73 -22.79
N ASN A 57 -0.44 -10.51 -22.72
CA ASN A 57 -1.22 -10.98 -23.91
C ASN A 57 -2.07 -9.81 -24.42
N ILE A 58 -1.42 -8.81 -25.00
CA ILE A 58 -2.01 -7.57 -25.47
C ILE A 58 -1.18 -7.04 -26.66
N ASP A 59 -1.80 -6.45 -27.64
CA ASP A 59 -1.17 -5.79 -28.77
C ASP A 59 -1.50 -4.29 -28.81
N GLU A 60 -0.94 -3.55 -29.75
CA GLU A 60 -1.16 -2.09 -29.88
C GLU A 60 -2.64 -1.75 -30.14
N GLN A 61 -3.38 -2.61 -30.84
CA GLN A 61 -4.80 -2.38 -31.07
C GLN A 61 -5.60 -2.50 -29.78
N ALA A 62 -5.32 -3.52 -28.96
CA ALA A 62 -5.96 -3.69 -27.67
C ALA A 62 -5.59 -2.56 -26.70
N ILE A 63 -4.34 -2.07 -26.73
CA ILE A 63 -3.94 -0.87 -25.97
C ILE A 63 -4.76 0.35 -26.42
N ALA A 64 -4.92 0.56 -27.73
CA ALA A 64 -5.74 1.67 -28.22
C ALA A 64 -7.20 1.59 -27.73
N HIS A 65 -7.77 0.39 -27.65
CA HIS A 65 -9.11 0.19 -27.09
C HIS A 65 -9.14 0.45 -25.57
N LEU A 66 -8.11 0.08 -24.83
CA LEU A 66 -8.00 0.38 -23.40
C LEU A 66 -7.85 1.90 -23.14
N LEU A 67 -7.13 2.61 -24.00
CA LEU A 67 -7.06 4.08 -23.93
C LEU A 67 -8.42 4.71 -24.21
N ALA A 68 -9.18 4.21 -25.18
CA ALA A 68 -10.55 4.64 -25.41
C ALA A 68 -11.50 4.33 -24.24
N ILE A 69 -11.26 3.24 -23.50
CA ILE A 69 -11.95 2.96 -22.23
C ILE A 69 -11.60 4.02 -21.19
N ALA A 70 -10.32 4.40 -21.06
CA ALA A 70 -9.88 5.45 -20.12
C ALA A 70 -10.52 6.82 -20.44
N ASP A 71 -10.61 7.17 -21.74
CA ASP A 71 -11.29 8.39 -22.17
C ASP A 71 -12.79 8.36 -21.82
N HIS A 72 -13.46 7.23 -22.10
CA HIS A 72 -14.88 7.07 -21.77
C HIS A 72 -15.12 7.11 -20.27
N ALA A 73 -14.22 6.51 -19.47
CA ALA A 73 -14.24 6.54 -18.01
C ALA A 73 -13.78 7.89 -17.41
N ARG A 74 -13.46 8.88 -18.25
CA ARG A 74 -13.06 10.24 -17.86
C ARG A 74 -11.84 10.26 -16.92
N VAL A 75 -10.89 9.35 -17.13
CA VAL A 75 -9.70 9.22 -16.26
C VAL A 75 -8.96 10.56 -16.15
N THR A 76 -8.78 11.28 -17.25
CA THR A 76 -8.08 12.58 -17.27
C THR A 76 -8.81 13.64 -16.43
N GLU A 77 -10.13 13.73 -16.54
CA GLU A 77 -10.92 14.68 -15.78
C GLU A 77 -10.91 14.35 -14.28
N LEU A 78 -11.23 13.11 -13.93
CA LEU A 78 -11.25 12.66 -12.52
C LEU A 78 -9.87 12.77 -11.86
N ARG A 79 -8.78 12.54 -12.62
CA ARG A 79 -7.42 12.82 -12.19
C ARG A 79 -7.23 14.29 -11.85
N ASN A 80 -7.60 15.17 -12.75
CA ASN A 80 -7.48 16.61 -12.53
C ASN A 80 -8.34 17.07 -11.34
N ASP A 81 -9.55 16.53 -11.21
CA ASP A 81 -10.44 16.80 -10.08
C ASP A 81 -9.79 16.40 -8.76
N MET A 82 -9.17 15.20 -8.69
CA MET A 82 -8.46 14.73 -7.50
C MET A 82 -7.31 15.67 -7.10
N PHE A 83 -6.48 16.09 -8.05
CA PHE A 83 -5.35 16.97 -7.77
C PHE A 83 -5.76 18.39 -7.40
N ASN A 84 -6.90 18.85 -7.92
CA ASN A 84 -7.42 20.20 -7.65
C ASN A 84 -8.29 20.30 -6.39
N GLY A 85 -8.45 19.21 -5.64
CA GLY A 85 -9.18 19.22 -4.38
C GLY A 85 -10.70 19.08 -4.51
N ALA A 86 -11.19 18.64 -5.67
CA ALA A 86 -12.60 18.30 -5.84
C ALA A 86 -13.02 17.11 -4.97
N VAL A 87 -14.31 17.00 -4.69
CA VAL A 87 -14.89 15.88 -3.94
C VAL A 87 -14.92 14.64 -4.82
N VAL A 88 -13.87 13.83 -4.77
CA VAL A 88 -13.76 12.55 -5.48
C VAL A 88 -14.10 11.34 -4.60
N ASN A 89 -14.11 11.50 -3.28
CA ASN A 89 -14.64 10.55 -2.31
C ASN A 89 -16.11 10.92 -2.02
N ALA A 90 -16.98 10.59 -2.96
CA ALA A 90 -18.37 11.07 -2.96
C ALA A 90 -19.18 10.53 -1.76
N THR A 91 -18.95 9.28 -1.34
CA THR A 91 -19.72 8.66 -0.25
C THR A 91 -19.40 9.22 1.14
N GLU A 92 -18.24 9.82 1.33
CA GLU A 92 -17.82 10.52 2.55
C GLU A 92 -17.85 12.04 2.39
N ASN A 93 -18.21 12.55 1.20
CA ASN A 93 -18.23 13.96 0.84
C ASN A 93 -16.89 14.67 1.13
N GLN A 94 -15.78 14.03 0.71
CA GLN A 94 -14.41 14.50 0.94
C GLN A 94 -13.61 14.52 -0.37
N PRO A 95 -12.63 15.41 -0.51
CA PRO A 95 -11.57 15.22 -1.49
C PRO A 95 -10.67 14.06 -1.10
N ALA A 96 -9.75 13.64 -1.99
CA ALA A 96 -8.70 12.66 -1.70
C ALA A 96 -7.35 13.29 -2.05
N LEU A 97 -6.70 13.91 -1.06
CA LEU A 97 -5.54 14.79 -1.26
C LEU A 97 -4.23 14.23 -0.70
N HIS A 98 -4.02 12.92 -0.80
CA HIS A 98 -2.71 12.34 -0.51
C HIS A 98 -1.59 12.94 -1.38
N THR A 99 -1.90 13.38 -2.61
CA THR A 99 -0.97 14.08 -3.51
C THR A 99 -0.53 15.45 -2.99
N ALA A 100 -1.42 16.19 -2.32
CA ALA A 100 -1.09 17.48 -1.72
C ALA A 100 -0.01 17.37 -0.62
N LEU A 101 0.05 16.23 0.10
CA LEU A 101 1.03 16.01 1.17
C LEU A 101 2.49 16.00 0.69
N ARG A 102 2.71 15.75 -0.59
CA ARG A 102 4.02 15.65 -1.24
C ARG A 102 4.29 16.74 -2.27
N SER A 103 3.34 17.67 -2.41
CA SER A 103 3.49 18.83 -3.29
C SER A 103 4.56 19.80 -2.76
N PRO A 104 5.32 20.47 -3.67
CA PRO A 104 6.37 21.41 -3.28
C PRO A 104 5.79 22.71 -2.69
N LEU A 105 6.68 23.49 -2.06
CA LEU A 105 6.34 24.82 -1.59
C LEU A 105 5.87 25.70 -2.78
N GLY A 106 4.85 26.52 -2.52
CA GLY A 106 4.24 27.40 -3.53
C GLY A 106 3.11 26.75 -4.34
N THR A 107 2.85 25.45 -4.17
CA THR A 107 1.62 24.83 -4.69
C THR A 107 0.42 25.33 -3.90
N SER A 108 -0.73 25.53 -4.57
CA SER A 108 -2.00 25.88 -3.94
C SER A 108 -3.03 24.80 -4.24
N VAL A 109 -3.71 24.29 -3.22
CA VAL A 109 -4.80 23.31 -3.35
C VAL A 109 -5.97 23.79 -2.50
N ASN A 110 -7.10 24.07 -3.17
CA ASN A 110 -8.27 24.63 -2.53
C ASN A 110 -9.28 23.54 -2.14
N VAL A 111 -9.64 23.51 -0.87
CA VAL A 111 -10.71 22.65 -0.33
C VAL A 111 -11.77 23.55 0.31
N HIS A 112 -12.98 23.53 -0.21
CA HIS A 112 -14.09 24.36 0.26
C HIS A 112 -13.74 25.85 0.38
N GLY A 113 -12.94 26.38 -0.57
CA GLY A 113 -12.54 27.78 -0.62
C GLY A 113 -11.36 28.18 0.27
N ARG A 114 -10.73 27.20 0.96
CA ARG A 114 -9.52 27.39 1.76
C ARG A 114 -8.35 26.66 1.12
N ASP A 115 -7.20 27.33 0.99
CA ASP A 115 -5.94 26.68 0.64
C ASP A 115 -5.47 25.82 1.83
N VAL A 116 -5.21 24.53 1.58
CA VAL A 116 -4.77 23.57 2.62
C VAL A 116 -3.26 23.46 2.73
N MET A 117 -2.50 24.05 1.79
CA MET A 117 -1.07 23.82 1.67
C MET A 117 -0.27 24.42 2.83
N ASP A 118 -0.68 25.57 3.37
CA ASP A 118 -0.04 26.15 4.56
C ASP A 118 -0.10 25.20 5.76
N ASP A 119 -1.26 24.55 5.97
CA ASP A 119 -1.41 23.55 7.02
C ASP A 119 -0.56 22.31 6.77
N VAL A 120 -0.50 21.83 5.51
CA VAL A 120 0.32 20.69 5.09
C VAL A 120 1.80 20.95 5.38
N HIS A 121 2.32 22.08 4.91
CA HIS A 121 3.74 22.41 5.11
C HIS A 121 4.08 22.67 6.56
N ARG A 122 3.18 23.27 7.33
CA ARG A 122 3.36 23.47 8.78
C ARG A 122 3.45 22.13 9.53
N VAL A 123 2.59 21.17 9.22
CA VAL A 123 2.62 19.83 9.85
C VAL A 123 3.88 19.08 9.41
N ARG A 124 4.25 19.11 8.12
CA ARG A 124 5.49 18.50 7.62
C ARG A 124 6.72 19.05 8.34
N LYS A 125 6.79 20.40 8.50
CA LYS A 125 7.87 21.03 9.24
C LYS A 125 7.90 20.57 10.71
N HIS A 126 6.75 20.51 11.38
CA HIS A 126 6.65 20.05 12.76
C HIS A 126 7.12 18.58 12.92
N VAL A 127 6.75 17.70 11.98
CA VAL A 127 7.23 16.31 11.93
C VAL A 127 8.76 16.26 11.82
N CYS A 128 9.34 17.03 10.90
CA CYS A 128 10.79 17.07 10.67
C CYS A 128 11.55 17.66 11.88
N ASP A 129 11.08 18.78 12.42
CA ASP A 129 11.71 19.43 13.58
C ASP A 129 11.70 18.51 14.81
N TYR A 130 10.57 17.86 15.08
CA TYR A 130 10.45 16.93 16.20
C TYR A 130 11.34 15.70 16.02
N ALA A 131 11.31 15.10 14.82
CA ALA A 131 12.16 13.95 14.53
C ALA A 131 13.65 14.28 14.72
N GLU A 132 14.11 15.45 14.25
CA GLU A 132 15.49 15.88 14.43
C GLU A 132 15.83 16.15 15.90
N SER A 133 14.90 16.71 16.69
CA SER A 133 15.09 16.90 18.12
C SER A 133 15.25 15.59 18.89
N VAL A 134 14.54 14.54 18.48
CA VAL A 134 14.68 13.17 19.03
C VAL A 134 16.04 12.57 18.63
N ARG A 135 16.39 12.64 17.33
CA ARG A 135 17.63 12.09 16.76
C ARG A 135 18.88 12.71 17.37
N SER A 136 18.91 14.04 17.50
CA SER A 136 20.04 14.76 18.14
C SER A 136 20.13 14.51 19.64
N GLY A 137 19.04 14.05 20.26
CA GLY A 137 18.93 13.90 21.72
C GLY A 137 18.64 15.22 22.44
N GLN A 138 18.09 16.21 21.73
CA GLN A 138 17.51 17.40 22.35
C GLN A 138 16.21 17.05 23.08
N THR A 139 15.38 16.19 22.46
CA THR A 139 14.23 15.56 23.10
C THR A 139 14.68 14.23 23.70
N VAL A 140 14.46 14.07 25.00
CA VAL A 140 14.90 12.91 25.78
C VAL A 140 13.74 12.33 26.59
N GLY A 141 13.90 11.08 27.05
CA GLY A 141 12.97 10.44 27.98
C GLY A 141 12.90 11.12 29.35
N ALA A 142 11.95 10.73 30.16
CA ALA A 142 11.70 11.31 31.49
C ALA A 142 12.87 11.23 32.44
N THR A 143 13.77 10.26 32.28
CA THR A 143 14.98 10.07 33.07
C THR A 143 16.20 10.81 32.51
N GLY A 144 16.05 11.56 31.41
CA GLY A 144 17.14 12.23 30.69
C GLY A 144 17.91 11.34 29.72
N LYS A 145 17.53 10.08 29.57
CA LYS A 145 18.11 9.18 28.55
C LYS A 145 17.63 9.57 27.14
N LYS A 146 18.54 9.50 26.16
CA LYS A 146 18.18 9.62 24.75
C LYS A 146 17.28 8.46 24.33
N PHE A 147 16.37 8.71 23.41
CA PHE A 147 15.60 7.67 22.78
C PHE A 147 16.48 6.86 21.83
N VAL A 148 16.53 5.55 22.02
CA VAL A 148 17.24 4.59 21.16
C VAL A 148 16.27 3.65 20.43
N SER A 149 15.03 3.58 20.91
CA SER A 149 13.95 2.82 20.28
C SER A 149 12.73 3.71 20.06
N VAL A 150 12.02 3.49 18.94
CA VAL A 150 10.71 4.06 18.66
C VAL A 150 9.73 2.96 18.29
N ILE A 151 8.57 2.91 18.93
CA ILE A 151 7.52 1.92 18.64
C ILE A 151 6.39 2.61 17.88
N ASN A 152 6.13 2.18 16.64
CA ASN A 152 4.93 2.56 15.92
C ASN A 152 3.75 1.68 16.35
N VAL A 153 2.67 2.29 16.83
CA VAL A 153 1.44 1.59 17.21
C VAL A 153 0.32 2.02 16.28
N GLY A 154 -0.03 1.17 15.36
CA GLY A 154 -1.05 1.45 14.35
C GLY A 154 -1.51 0.17 13.67
N ILE A 155 -2.58 0.22 12.89
CA ILE A 155 -3.07 -0.93 12.11
C ILE A 155 -3.48 -0.48 10.71
N GLY A 156 -3.45 -1.37 9.74
CA GLY A 156 -3.78 -1.07 8.35
C GLY A 156 -2.85 0.00 7.78
N GLY A 157 -3.40 1.11 7.27
CA GLY A 157 -2.60 2.20 6.69
C GLY A 157 -1.67 2.90 7.69
N SER A 158 -1.93 2.80 8.99
CA SER A 158 -1.05 3.33 10.04
C SER A 158 0.11 2.38 10.40
N ASP A 159 0.19 1.20 9.78
CA ASP A 159 1.24 0.20 9.99
C ASP A 159 1.93 -0.21 8.68
N LEU A 160 1.15 -0.64 7.66
CA LEU A 160 1.68 -1.26 6.44
C LEU A 160 2.60 -0.33 5.64
N GLY A 161 2.27 0.95 5.54
CA GLY A 161 3.15 1.94 4.92
C GLY A 161 4.42 2.19 5.71
N PRO A 162 4.33 2.52 7.01
CA PRO A 162 5.49 2.69 7.89
C PRO A 162 6.45 1.50 7.91
N ILE A 163 5.97 0.27 8.06
CA ILE A 163 6.84 -0.93 8.08
C ILE A 163 7.51 -1.16 6.72
N LEU A 164 6.79 -0.94 5.62
CA LEU A 164 7.36 -1.03 4.28
C LEU A 164 8.53 -0.06 4.08
N VAL A 165 8.36 1.20 4.46
CA VAL A 165 9.41 2.22 4.34
C VAL A 165 10.61 1.87 5.20
N TYR A 166 10.39 1.45 6.45
CA TYR A 166 11.48 1.05 7.34
C TYR A 166 12.30 -0.11 6.77
N GLU A 167 11.63 -1.18 6.35
CA GLU A 167 12.28 -2.37 5.80
C GLU A 167 13.01 -2.09 4.48
N ALA A 168 12.45 -1.23 3.63
CA ALA A 168 13.04 -0.86 2.35
C ALA A 168 14.33 -0.04 2.51
N LEU A 169 14.40 0.81 3.52
CA LEU A 169 15.56 1.68 3.74
C LEU A 169 16.65 1.05 4.60
N LEU A 170 16.29 0.12 5.48
CA LEU A 170 17.22 -0.49 6.45
C LEU A 170 18.51 -1.08 5.81
N PRO A 171 18.49 -1.71 4.61
CA PRO A 171 19.71 -2.23 4.00
C PRO A 171 20.74 -1.17 3.60
N SER A 172 20.29 0.07 3.34
CA SER A 172 21.13 1.17 2.82
C SER A 172 21.35 2.30 3.83
N TYR A 173 20.53 2.37 4.88
CA TYR A 173 20.52 3.48 5.85
C TYR A 173 20.54 2.93 7.27
N GLU A 174 21.53 3.33 8.05
CA GLU A 174 21.58 2.99 9.47
C GLU A 174 20.58 3.89 10.25
N PRO A 175 19.63 3.30 10.99
CA PRO A 175 18.67 4.09 11.76
C PRO A 175 19.34 4.70 12.98
N ALA A 176 19.16 6.01 13.20
CA ALA A 176 19.63 6.68 14.42
C ALA A 176 18.83 6.24 15.67
N VAL A 177 17.58 5.83 15.46
CA VAL A 177 16.67 5.27 16.48
C VAL A 177 16.04 4.02 15.88
N GLN A 178 16.16 2.89 16.59
CA GLN A 178 15.62 1.60 16.12
C GLN A 178 14.09 1.63 16.14
N ALA A 179 13.45 1.33 15.00
CA ALA A 179 11.99 1.27 14.93
C ALA A 179 11.47 -0.16 15.19
N HIS A 180 10.35 -0.23 15.90
CA HIS A 180 9.56 -1.42 16.16
C HIS A 180 8.11 -1.16 15.78
N PHE A 181 7.36 -2.20 15.42
CA PHE A 181 5.99 -2.07 14.94
C PHE A 181 5.07 -2.98 15.74
N VAL A 182 3.93 -2.43 16.17
CA VAL A 182 2.87 -3.12 16.91
C VAL A 182 1.54 -2.83 16.23
N SER A 183 0.92 -3.84 15.65
CA SER A 183 -0.33 -3.66 14.91
C SER A 183 -1.46 -4.57 15.38
N ASN A 184 -1.17 -5.83 15.69
CA ASN A 184 -2.18 -6.80 16.03
C ASN A 184 -2.69 -6.64 17.47
N ILE A 185 -3.98 -6.92 17.70
CA ILE A 185 -4.57 -6.94 19.06
C ILE A 185 -4.16 -8.19 19.85
N ASP A 186 -3.54 -9.20 19.21
CA ASP A 186 -2.96 -10.33 19.93
C ASP A 186 -1.89 -9.83 20.90
N PRO A 187 -2.04 -10.07 22.23
CA PRO A 187 -1.09 -9.56 23.21
C PRO A 187 0.34 -10.09 23.03
N SER A 188 0.54 -11.17 22.29
CA SER A 188 1.87 -11.70 21.98
C SER A 188 2.67 -10.75 21.08
N ASP A 189 2.02 -10.02 20.19
CA ASP A 189 2.64 -9.02 19.30
C ASP A 189 3.30 -7.89 20.12
N VAL A 190 2.50 -7.16 20.89
CA VAL A 190 3.01 -6.05 21.71
C VAL A 190 4.03 -6.53 22.74
N ARG A 191 3.83 -7.71 23.36
CA ARG A 191 4.76 -8.23 24.38
C ARG A 191 6.12 -8.61 23.80
N ALA A 192 6.16 -9.17 22.59
CA ALA A 192 7.41 -9.50 21.90
C ALA A 192 8.24 -8.23 21.61
N VAL A 193 7.60 -7.12 21.24
CA VAL A 193 8.27 -5.85 21.02
C VAL A 193 8.75 -5.24 22.36
N LEU A 194 7.90 -5.19 23.38
CA LEU A 194 8.28 -4.61 24.68
C LEU A 194 9.42 -5.36 25.37
N ALA A 195 9.58 -6.66 25.10
CA ALA A 195 10.70 -7.43 25.64
C ALA A 195 12.07 -7.03 25.05
N GLN A 196 12.09 -6.32 23.92
CA GLN A 196 13.28 -5.84 23.23
C GLN A 196 13.61 -4.37 23.58
N CYS A 197 12.74 -3.69 24.32
CA CYS A 197 12.81 -2.26 24.55
C CYS A 197 13.02 -1.92 26.05
N ASP A 198 13.74 -0.84 26.33
CA ASP A 198 13.85 -0.23 27.67
C ASP A 198 12.87 0.95 27.75
N PRO A 199 11.91 0.96 28.71
CA PRO A 199 10.92 2.02 28.82
C PRO A 199 11.54 3.42 29.01
N GLU A 200 12.70 3.52 29.63
CA GLU A 200 13.36 4.82 29.88
C GLU A 200 13.93 5.46 28.61
N SER A 201 14.22 4.66 27.56
CA SER A 201 14.83 5.10 26.31
C SER A 201 13.98 4.80 25.08
N THR A 202 12.68 4.52 25.27
CA THR A 202 11.74 4.21 24.20
C THR A 202 10.73 5.34 24.02
N LEU A 203 10.54 5.79 22.77
CA LEU A 203 9.46 6.66 22.32
C LEU A 203 8.37 5.80 21.66
N VAL A 204 7.12 6.17 21.84
CA VAL A 204 5.96 5.50 21.24
C VAL A 204 5.22 6.48 20.33
N VAL A 205 5.00 6.11 19.07
CA VAL A 205 4.20 6.87 18.10
C VAL A 205 2.88 6.14 17.91
N MET A 206 1.80 6.71 18.44
CA MET A 206 0.46 6.15 18.34
C MET A 206 -0.27 6.74 17.15
N CYS A 207 -0.45 5.93 16.10
CA CYS A 207 -1.09 6.34 14.85
C CYS A 207 -2.52 5.79 14.75
N SER A 208 -3.52 6.68 14.83
CA SER A 208 -4.92 6.31 14.58
C SER A 208 -5.70 7.49 14.04
N LYS A 209 -6.29 7.34 12.83
CA LYS A 209 -7.08 8.41 12.20
C LYS A 209 -8.21 8.91 13.10
N SER A 210 -8.94 8.01 13.76
CA SER A 210 -10.14 8.33 14.55
C SER A 210 -10.00 8.15 16.06
N PHE A 211 -8.91 7.52 16.54
CA PHE A 211 -8.74 7.04 17.93
C PHE A 211 -9.92 6.23 18.46
N SER A 212 -10.56 5.46 17.59
CA SER A 212 -11.65 4.53 17.93
C SER A 212 -11.32 3.07 17.59
N THR A 213 -10.11 2.82 17.08
CA THR A 213 -9.65 1.50 16.64
C THR A 213 -9.29 0.65 17.86
N ALA A 214 -9.98 -0.47 18.06
CA ALA A 214 -9.85 -1.31 19.25
C ALA A 214 -8.42 -1.82 19.45
N GLU A 215 -7.74 -2.22 18.38
CA GLU A 215 -6.37 -2.71 18.35
C GLU A 215 -5.39 -1.66 18.89
N THR A 216 -5.44 -0.45 18.33
CA THR A 216 -4.56 0.65 18.75
C THR A 216 -4.79 1.04 20.21
N LEU A 217 -6.06 1.08 20.65
CA LEU A 217 -6.40 1.41 22.04
C LEU A 217 -5.97 0.33 23.03
N SER A 218 -6.16 -0.95 22.68
CA SER A 218 -5.75 -2.08 23.52
C SER A 218 -4.23 -2.12 23.68
N ASN A 219 -3.49 -2.03 22.57
CA ASN A 219 -2.03 -2.01 22.59
C ASN A 219 -1.49 -0.77 23.32
N GLY A 220 -2.10 0.41 23.06
CA GLY A 220 -1.74 1.65 23.74
C GLY A 220 -1.88 1.57 25.26
N LYS A 221 -2.93 0.92 25.77
CA LYS A 221 -3.12 0.68 27.21
C LYS A 221 -2.02 -0.21 27.79
N ILE A 222 -1.66 -1.30 27.11
CA ILE A 222 -0.59 -2.22 27.55
C ILE A 222 0.74 -1.46 27.60
N ILE A 223 1.05 -0.68 26.57
CA ILE A 223 2.27 0.10 26.46
C ILE A 223 2.33 1.20 27.51
N SER A 224 1.23 1.95 27.74
CA SER A 224 1.15 2.98 28.77
C SER A 224 1.42 2.42 30.16
N GLN A 225 0.89 1.23 30.47
CA GLN A 225 1.16 0.54 31.74
C GLN A 225 2.62 0.07 31.85
N TRP A 226 3.23 -0.34 30.74
CA TRP A 226 4.64 -0.72 30.70
C TRP A 226 5.55 0.50 30.91
N LEU A 227 5.28 1.62 30.24
CA LEU A 227 5.97 2.89 30.47
C LEU A 227 5.82 3.37 31.92
N ALA A 228 4.60 3.36 32.47
CA ALA A 228 4.34 3.79 33.85
C ALA A 228 5.18 3.03 34.88
N ARG A 229 5.42 1.73 34.66
CA ARG A 229 6.30 0.93 35.53
C ARG A 229 7.77 1.30 35.42
N GLY A 230 8.22 1.76 34.25
CA GLY A 230 9.63 2.15 34.04
C GLY A 230 9.94 3.60 34.42
N VAL A 231 9.06 4.55 34.04
CA VAL A 231 9.33 5.98 34.17
C VAL A 231 8.40 6.71 35.16
N GLY A 232 7.42 6.00 35.73
CA GLY A 232 6.38 6.57 36.59
C GLY A 232 5.19 7.13 35.80
N GLU A 233 4.00 7.02 36.38
CA GLU A 233 2.73 7.35 35.72
C GLU A 233 2.68 8.81 35.23
N ALA A 234 3.16 9.75 36.02
CA ALA A 234 3.17 11.18 35.67
C ALA A 234 4.07 11.54 34.47
N ASN A 235 4.95 10.65 34.07
CA ASN A 235 5.92 10.87 32.99
C ASN A 235 5.60 10.14 31.69
N VAL A 236 4.54 9.35 31.65
CA VAL A 236 4.17 8.54 30.46
C VAL A 236 4.02 9.41 29.21
N GLY A 237 3.42 10.60 29.35
CA GLY A 237 3.20 11.54 28.25
C GLY A 237 4.46 11.97 27.51
N LYS A 238 5.60 12.05 28.21
CA LYS A 238 6.91 12.40 27.62
C LYS A 238 7.44 11.33 26.65
N HIS A 239 6.90 10.13 26.74
CA HIS A 239 7.30 8.98 25.93
C HIS A 239 6.27 8.62 24.84
N ILE A 240 5.19 9.41 24.69
CA ILE A 240 4.15 9.15 23.69
C ILE A 240 3.95 10.38 22.81
N ALA A 241 4.00 10.14 21.49
CA ALA A 241 3.55 11.07 20.45
C ALA A 241 2.30 10.49 19.76
N VAL A 242 1.34 11.33 19.44
CA VAL A 242 0.07 10.95 18.83
C VAL A 242 -0.03 11.47 17.40
N VAL A 243 -0.49 10.65 16.45
CA VAL A 243 -0.81 11.05 15.09
C VAL A 243 -2.28 10.77 14.82
N SER A 244 -3.09 11.81 14.58
CA SER A 244 -4.54 11.68 14.42
C SER A 244 -5.17 12.86 13.69
N VAL A 245 -6.39 12.64 13.16
CA VAL A 245 -7.31 13.73 12.78
C VAL A 245 -7.90 14.39 14.04
N TYR A 246 -8.05 13.62 15.13
CA TYR A 246 -8.69 14.02 16.39
C TYR A 246 -7.78 13.70 17.58
N PRO A 247 -6.66 14.43 17.77
CA PRO A 247 -5.71 14.15 18.85
C PRO A 247 -6.34 14.19 20.25
N GLU A 248 -7.35 15.01 20.43
CA GLU A 248 -8.11 15.13 21.71
C GLU A 248 -8.81 13.83 22.11
N LYS A 249 -9.16 12.98 21.15
CA LYS A 249 -9.77 11.66 21.44
C LYS A 249 -8.78 10.67 22.05
N ALA A 250 -7.48 10.86 21.84
CA ALA A 250 -6.45 10.05 22.49
C ALA A 250 -6.53 10.22 24.02
N HIS A 251 -6.59 11.47 24.50
CA HIS A 251 -6.73 11.77 25.91
C HIS A 251 -8.03 11.19 26.50
N ALA A 252 -9.15 11.34 25.78
CA ALA A 252 -10.45 10.78 26.19
C ALA A 252 -10.41 9.24 26.29
N ALA A 253 -9.56 8.59 25.50
CA ALA A 253 -9.32 7.14 25.54
C ALA A 253 -8.29 6.71 26.60
N GLY A 254 -7.78 7.64 27.42
CA GLY A 254 -6.79 7.38 28.47
C GLY A 254 -5.35 7.32 28.01
N ILE A 255 -5.07 7.81 26.79
CA ILE A 255 -3.69 7.92 26.25
C ILE A 255 -3.19 9.34 26.51
N VAL A 256 -2.21 9.47 27.41
CA VAL A 256 -1.56 10.74 27.70
C VAL A 256 -0.35 10.90 26.80
N ALA A 257 -0.28 11.99 26.04
CA ALA A 257 0.83 12.31 25.16
C ALA A 257 1.16 13.80 25.23
N ASP A 258 2.45 14.14 25.31
CA ASP A 258 2.90 15.53 25.36
C ASP A 258 2.96 16.18 23.97
N VAL A 259 3.01 15.36 22.90
CA VAL A 259 3.13 15.83 21.52
C VAL A 259 2.08 15.16 20.64
N ALA A 260 1.47 15.98 19.76
CA ALA A 260 0.50 15.49 18.80
C ALA A 260 0.74 16.06 17.39
N PHE A 261 0.52 15.24 16.39
CA PHE A 261 0.63 15.60 14.98
C PHE A 261 -0.72 15.42 14.29
N ASN A 262 -1.16 16.45 13.61
CA ASN A 262 -2.40 16.42 12.88
C ASN A 262 -2.24 15.65 11.56
N MET A 263 -3.28 14.93 11.18
CA MET A 263 -3.55 14.50 9.82
C MET A 263 -4.97 14.98 9.43
N TRP A 264 -5.39 14.71 8.22
CA TRP A 264 -6.64 15.27 7.69
C TRP A 264 -7.65 14.17 7.34
N SER A 265 -8.94 14.48 7.46
CA SER A 265 -10.02 13.56 7.08
C SER A 265 -9.98 13.17 5.61
N TRP A 266 -9.50 14.06 4.74
CA TRP A 266 -9.34 13.86 3.31
C TRP A 266 -8.11 13.02 2.90
N VAL A 267 -7.36 12.47 3.86
CA VAL A 267 -6.34 11.44 3.62
C VAL A 267 -6.88 10.09 4.03
N GLY A 268 -7.04 9.18 3.07
CA GLY A 268 -7.39 7.79 3.34
C GLY A 268 -6.24 7.07 4.08
N GLY A 269 -6.56 6.13 4.99
CA GLY A 269 -5.54 5.41 5.76
C GLY A 269 -4.47 4.74 4.90
N ARG A 270 -4.88 3.99 3.86
CA ARG A 270 -3.96 3.30 2.93
C ARG A 270 -3.18 4.22 1.99
N TYR A 271 -3.49 5.52 1.97
CA TYR A 271 -2.79 6.58 1.22
C TYR A 271 -2.01 7.52 2.15
N SER A 272 -1.85 7.18 3.44
CA SER A 272 -1.37 8.14 4.45
C SER A 272 0.13 8.15 4.67
N ILE A 273 0.91 7.31 3.99
CA ILE A 273 2.36 7.19 4.23
C ILE A 273 3.14 8.50 4.00
N SER A 274 2.64 9.39 3.16
CA SER A 274 3.20 10.73 2.93
C SER A 274 2.85 11.75 4.03
N SER A 275 2.06 11.38 5.05
CA SER A 275 1.67 12.23 6.18
C SER A 275 2.54 12.02 7.42
N ALA A 276 2.13 12.63 8.55
CA ALA A 276 2.72 12.40 9.86
C ALA A 276 2.68 10.92 10.33
N VAL A 277 1.89 10.05 9.69
CA VAL A 277 1.91 8.59 9.92
C VAL A 277 3.30 8.00 9.71
N ASN A 278 4.14 8.63 8.88
CA ASN A 278 5.53 8.23 8.64
C ASN A 278 6.53 8.74 9.71
N LEU A 279 6.08 9.38 10.79
CA LEU A 279 6.94 9.96 11.83
C LEU A 279 7.99 8.97 12.35
N VAL A 280 7.62 7.70 12.52
CA VAL A 280 8.54 6.65 12.97
C VAL A 280 9.78 6.55 12.06
N ASN A 281 9.60 6.61 10.74
CA ASN A 281 10.70 6.56 9.78
C ASN A 281 11.47 7.87 9.68
N VAL A 282 10.80 9.01 9.87
CA VAL A 282 11.51 10.31 9.96
C VAL A 282 12.43 10.35 11.19
N ILE A 283 11.99 9.76 12.31
CA ILE A 283 12.83 9.58 13.50
C ILE A 283 13.97 8.60 13.20
N ALA A 284 13.71 7.47 12.56
CA ALA A 284 14.72 6.47 12.27
C ALA A 284 15.78 6.98 11.27
N PHE A 285 15.38 7.48 10.11
CA PHE A 285 16.26 7.77 8.97
C PHE A 285 16.52 9.28 8.73
N GLY A 286 15.77 10.15 9.37
CA GLY A 286 15.93 11.60 9.28
C GLY A 286 15.01 12.29 8.28
N PRO A 287 14.87 13.63 8.43
CA PRO A 287 14.04 14.46 7.55
C PRO A 287 14.45 14.38 6.08
N HIS A 288 15.75 14.28 5.77
CA HIS A 288 16.22 14.20 4.38
C HIS A 288 15.67 12.96 3.65
N ALA A 289 15.68 11.78 4.29
CA ALA A 289 15.12 10.57 3.69
C ALA A 289 13.59 10.70 3.45
N TYR A 290 12.88 11.37 4.36
CA TYR A 290 11.47 11.66 4.18
C TYR A 290 11.23 12.62 3.02
N ASP A 291 11.99 13.71 2.91
CA ASP A 291 11.89 14.67 1.82
C ASP A 291 12.18 14.02 0.45
N GLU A 292 13.18 13.16 0.37
CA GLU A 292 13.50 12.39 -0.83
C GLU A 292 12.37 11.44 -1.23
N MET A 293 11.76 10.75 -0.26
CA MET A 293 10.61 9.90 -0.53
C MET A 293 9.44 10.70 -1.09
N LEU A 294 9.12 11.85 -0.47
CA LEU A 294 8.06 12.73 -0.96
C LEU A 294 8.38 13.30 -2.34
N ALA A 295 9.64 13.62 -2.61
CA ALA A 295 10.08 14.10 -3.93
C ALA A 295 9.90 13.02 -5.02
N GLY A 296 10.24 11.77 -4.72
CA GLY A 296 10.00 10.67 -5.65
C GLY A 296 8.52 10.41 -5.91
N MET A 297 7.68 10.49 -4.87
CA MET A 297 6.22 10.41 -5.02
C MET A 297 5.70 11.57 -5.89
N HIS A 298 6.16 12.78 -5.66
CA HIS A 298 5.76 13.96 -6.43
C HIS A 298 6.19 13.87 -7.90
N GLN A 299 7.38 13.37 -8.20
CA GLN A 299 7.82 13.16 -9.58
C GLN A 299 6.93 12.15 -10.33
N MET A 300 6.43 11.13 -9.64
CA MET A 300 5.45 10.21 -10.21
C MET A 300 4.07 10.88 -10.37
N ASP A 301 3.69 11.80 -9.47
CA ASP A 301 2.48 12.63 -9.62
C ASP A 301 2.56 13.49 -10.88
N GLU A 302 3.69 14.17 -11.10
CA GLU A 302 3.91 14.95 -12.30
C GLU A 302 3.86 14.08 -13.56
N HIS A 303 4.54 12.93 -13.56
CA HIS A 303 4.46 11.97 -14.65
C HIS A 303 3.00 11.55 -14.92
N PHE A 304 2.23 11.26 -13.88
CA PHE A 304 0.82 10.91 -14.00
C PHE A 304 -0.02 12.05 -14.58
N LEU A 305 0.23 13.31 -14.17
CA LEU A 305 -0.54 14.49 -14.58
C LEU A 305 -0.28 14.91 -16.02
N ILE A 306 0.99 14.96 -16.44
CA ILE A 306 1.37 15.66 -17.68
C ILE A 306 1.68 14.72 -18.84
N THR A 307 2.03 13.46 -18.56
CA THR A 307 2.40 12.52 -19.63
C THR A 307 1.16 12.03 -20.38
N PRO A 308 1.17 12.02 -21.73
CA PRO A 308 0.07 11.45 -22.52
C PRO A 308 -0.25 10.01 -22.09
N LEU A 309 -1.54 9.64 -22.07
CA LEU A 309 -2.02 8.37 -21.49
C LEU A 309 -1.27 7.14 -22.03
N ARG A 310 -0.90 7.12 -23.34
CA ARG A 310 -0.16 6.01 -23.96
C ARG A 310 1.23 5.78 -23.37
N ASN A 311 1.88 6.82 -22.86
CA ASN A 311 3.22 6.78 -22.29
C ASN A 311 3.20 6.99 -20.77
N ASN A 312 2.05 6.92 -20.16
CA ASN A 312 1.83 7.17 -18.73
C ASN A 312 1.85 5.84 -17.99
N ALA A 313 2.90 5.58 -17.22
CA ALA A 313 3.13 4.29 -16.56
C ALA A 313 1.98 3.89 -15.61
N PRO A 314 1.51 4.75 -14.68
CA PRO A 314 0.34 4.46 -13.85
C PRO A 314 -0.93 4.14 -14.64
N VAL A 315 -1.18 4.89 -15.72
CA VAL A 315 -2.38 4.69 -16.56
C VAL A 315 -2.32 3.34 -17.25
N LEU A 316 -1.22 3.04 -17.94
CA LEU A 316 -1.10 1.74 -18.61
C LEU A 316 -1.16 0.58 -17.63
N MET A 317 -0.52 0.71 -16.47
CA MET A 317 -0.56 -0.31 -15.43
C MET A 317 -2.00 -0.55 -14.94
N GLY A 318 -2.75 0.51 -14.67
CA GLY A 318 -4.16 0.42 -14.27
C GLY A 318 -5.03 -0.24 -15.34
N LEU A 319 -4.88 0.18 -16.60
CA LEU A 319 -5.63 -0.37 -17.74
C LEU A 319 -5.28 -1.84 -18.03
N ILE A 320 -4.01 -2.23 -17.91
CA ILE A 320 -3.58 -3.63 -18.06
C ILE A 320 -4.12 -4.50 -16.91
N ASN A 321 -4.25 -3.93 -15.71
CA ASN A 321 -4.91 -4.63 -14.59
C ASN A 321 -6.40 -4.82 -14.86
N VAL A 322 -7.10 -3.82 -15.40
CA VAL A 322 -8.50 -3.96 -15.88
C VAL A 322 -8.60 -5.02 -16.99
N TRP A 323 -7.69 -5.00 -17.95
CA TRP A 323 -7.61 -6.01 -19.00
C TRP A 323 -7.52 -7.42 -18.44
N ASN A 324 -6.56 -7.64 -17.52
CA ASN A 324 -6.38 -8.94 -16.91
C ASN A 324 -7.59 -9.35 -16.05
N ARG A 325 -8.09 -8.45 -15.20
CA ARG A 325 -9.13 -8.77 -14.22
C ARG A 325 -10.52 -8.86 -14.84
N SER A 326 -10.92 -7.83 -15.57
CA SER A 326 -12.32 -7.67 -15.98
C SER A 326 -12.61 -8.22 -17.36
N ILE A 327 -11.63 -8.14 -18.28
CA ILE A 327 -11.79 -8.60 -19.67
C ILE A 327 -11.34 -10.06 -19.82
N LEU A 328 -10.18 -10.43 -19.25
CA LEU A 328 -9.64 -11.80 -19.30
C LEU A 328 -10.04 -12.67 -18.09
N HIS A 329 -10.82 -12.14 -17.14
CA HIS A 329 -11.33 -12.84 -15.95
C HIS A 329 -10.26 -13.52 -15.09
N ARG A 330 -9.07 -12.92 -14.97
CA ARG A 330 -7.99 -13.42 -14.11
C ARG A 330 -8.22 -12.94 -12.70
N GLU A 331 -8.54 -13.85 -11.78
CA GLU A 331 -9.07 -13.52 -10.45
C GLU A 331 -8.03 -12.94 -9.49
N SER A 332 -6.76 -13.31 -9.66
CA SER A 332 -5.70 -12.89 -8.74
C SER A 332 -4.48 -12.35 -9.48
N ARG A 333 -3.63 -11.61 -8.77
CA ARG A 333 -2.37 -11.07 -9.23
C ARG A 333 -1.29 -11.29 -8.18
N ALA A 334 -0.13 -11.83 -8.61
CA ALA A 334 1.01 -12.08 -7.73
C ALA A 334 1.98 -10.91 -7.75
N MET A 335 2.42 -10.46 -6.57
CA MET A 335 3.45 -9.43 -6.37
C MET A 335 4.73 -10.11 -5.89
N ILE A 336 5.79 -10.10 -6.69
CA ILE A 336 7.00 -10.87 -6.41
C ILE A 336 8.21 -9.93 -6.41
N ALA A 337 8.62 -9.48 -5.21
CA ALA A 337 9.72 -8.55 -5.06
C ALA A 337 11.06 -9.29 -4.90
N TYR A 338 11.97 -9.09 -5.85
CA TYR A 338 13.34 -9.62 -5.78
C TYR A 338 14.24 -8.65 -5.01
N SER A 339 13.80 -8.32 -3.82
CA SER A 339 14.52 -7.53 -2.82
C SER A 339 13.94 -7.80 -1.44
N THR A 340 14.78 -8.18 -0.48
CA THR A 340 14.34 -8.38 0.91
C THR A 340 13.81 -7.09 1.54
N GLY A 341 14.35 -5.93 1.14
CA GLY A 341 13.82 -4.63 1.59
C GLY A 341 12.36 -4.38 1.18
N LEU A 342 11.87 -5.06 0.14
CA LEU A 342 10.48 -4.95 -0.32
C LEU A 342 9.59 -6.11 0.15
N LYS A 343 9.97 -6.84 1.21
CA LYS A 343 9.21 -8.03 1.69
C LYS A 343 7.78 -7.71 2.09
N SER A 344 7.52 -6.51 2.62
CA SER A 344 6.17 -6.06 3.03
C SER A 344 5.40 -5.39 1.88
N PHE A 345 5.99 -5.25 0.68
CA PHE A 345 5.35 -4.54 -0.42
C PHE A 345 4.06 -5.21 -0.89
N ALA A 346 4.04 -6.54 -0.99
CA ALA A 346 2.82 -7.27 -1.33
C ALA A 346 1.67 -6.99 -0.35
N SER A 347 1.94 -6.97 0.95
CA SER A 347 0.95 -6.67 2.00
C SER A 347 0.46 -5.22 1.94
N TYR A 348 1.34 -4.27 1.63
CA TYR A 348 0.97 -2.88 1.40
C TYR A 348 0.01 -2.73 0.21
N VAL A 349 0.34 -3.34 -0.94
CA VAL A 349 -0.51 -3.28 -2.14
C VAL A 349 -1.81 -4.06 -1.96
N GLN A 350 -1.84 -5.13 -1.16
CA GLN A 350 -3.08 -5.82 -0.78
C GLN A 350 -4.10 -4.83 -0.22
N GLN A 351 -3.73 -4.05 0.79
CA GLN A 351 -4.64 -3.05 1.33
C GLN A 351 -4.94 -1.96 0.32
N LEU A 352 -3.89 -1.42 -0.33
CA LEU A 352 -4.03 -0.31 -1.28
C LEU A 352 -5.05 -0.65 -2.38
N GLU A 353 -4.98 -1.82 -2.99
CA GLU A 353 -5.85 -2.20 -4.10
C GLU A 353 -7.16 -2.84 -3.66
N MET A 354 -7.12 -3.83 -2.77
CA MET A 354 -8.31 -4.60 -2.44
C MET A 354 -9.31 -3.80 -1.60
N GLU A 355 -8.84 -2.94 -0.71
CA GLU A 355 -9.71 -2.04 0.06
C GLU A 355 -10.23 -0.88 -0.80
N SER A 356 -9.43 -0.38 -1.77
CA SER A 356 -9.87 0.67 -2.69
C SER A 356 -10.89 0.17 -3.70
N ASN A 357 -10.60 -0.93 -4.37
CA ASN A 357 -11.32 -1.38 -5.56
C ASN A 357 -12.13 -2.66 -5.36
N GLY A 358 -12.08 -3.28 -4.17
CA GLY A 358 -12.93 -4.41 -3.82
C GLY A 358 -14.38 -3.99 -3.57
N LYS A 359 -15.01 -3.36 -4.56
CA LYS A 359 -16.34 -2.75 -4.47
C LYS A 359 -17.30 -3.39 -5.48
N ARG A 360 -18.58 -3.42 -5.16
CA ARG A 360 -19.65 -3.94 -6.03
C ARG A 360 -20.67 -2.90 -6.45
N VAL A 361 -20.51 -1.66 -6.01
CA VAL A 361 -21.47 -0.57 -6.25
C VAL A 361 -20.72 0.63 -6.80
N THR A 362 -21.26 1.27 -7.84
CA THR A 362 -20.72 2.49 -8.45
C THR A 362 -20.91 3.69 -7.53
N VAL A 363 -20.28 4.81 -7.85
CA VAL A 363 -20.49 6.10 -7.15
C VAL A 363 -21.95 6.58 -7.23
N ASP A 364 -22.70 6.15 -8.23
CA ASP A 364 -24.11 6.49 -8.46
C ASP A 364 -25.07 5.54 -7.71
N GLY A 365 -24.56 4.48 -7.06
CA GLY A 365 -25.36 3.50 -6.30
C GLY A 365 -25.80 2.27 -7.10
N ASP A 366 -25.41 2.14 -8.36
CA ASP A 366 -25.73 1.01 -9.23
C ASP A 366 -24.80 -0.18 -8.98
N LEU A 367 -25.25 -1.39 -9.26
CA LEU A 367 -24.39 -2.57 -9.22
C LEU A 367 -23.39 -2.54 -10.36
N VAL A 368 -22.13 -2.82 -10.05
CA VAL A 368 -21.08 -3.00 -11.05
C VAL A 368 -21.27 -4.36 -11.75
N ASN A 369 -21.28 -4.36 -13.08
CA ASN A 369 -21.56 -5.54 -13.90
C ASN A 369 -20.29 -6.30 -14.34
N ILE A 370 -19.11 -5.87 -13.92
CA ILE A 370 -17.81 -6.48 -14.22
C ILE A 370 -17.04 -6.83 -12.94
N PRO A 371 -16.14 -7.81 -12.99
CA PRO A 371 -15.24 -8.05 -11.88
C PRO A 371 -14.36 -6.84 -11.61
N THR A 372 -14.38 -6.34 -10.37
CA THR A 372 -13.50 -5.26 -9.90
C THR A 372 -12.19 -5.84 -9.36
N SER A 373 -11.43 -5.18 -8.56
CA SER A 373 -10.15 -5.58 -7.96
C SER A 373 -9.72 -7.05 -8.11
N ALA A 374 -8.48 -7.31 -8.45
CA ALA A 374 -7.90 -8.64 -8.31
C ALA A 374 -7.61 -8.97 -6.84
N ILE A 375 -7.56 -10.25 -6.50
CA ILE A 375 -6.99 -10.71 -5.23
C ILE A 375 -5.47 -10.57 -5.33
N VAL A 376 -4.90 -9.64 -4.60
CA VAL A 376 -3.46 -9.39 -4.57
C VAL A 376 -2.81 -10.27 -3.50
N TRP A 377 -1.72 -10.95 -3.85
CA TRP A 377 -0.92 -11.77 -2.96
C TRP A 377 0.51 -11.82 -3.46
N GLY A 378 1.44 -12.33 -2.65
CA GLY A 378 2.81 -12.43 -3.12
C GLY A 378 3.83 -12.58 -2.00
N GLY A 379 5.07 -12.23 -2.30
CA GLY A 379 6.17 -12.34 -1.35
C GLY A 379 7.53 -12.05 -2.00
N VAL A 380 8.59 -12.48 -1.34
CA VAL A 380 9.97 -12.25 -1.77
C VAL A 380 10.39 -13.25 -2.84
N GLY A 381 11.06 -12.77 -3.86
CA GLY A 381 11.40 -13.41 -5.12
C GLY A 381 11.91 -14.83 -5.07
N THR A 382 13.16 -15.09 -4.64
CA THR A 382 13.68 -16.48 -4.66
C THR A 382 12.92 -17.41 -3.70
N ASN A 383 12.43 -16.91 -2.55
CA ASN A 383 11.58 -17.69 -1.66
C ASN A 383 10.28 -18.13 -2.34
N ALA A 384 9.68 -17.25 -3.15
CA ALA A 384 8.48 -17.55 -3.94
C ALA A 384 8.69 -18.71 -4.92
N GLN A 385 9.91 -18.83 -5.50
CA GLN A 385 10.25 -19.93 -6.41
C GLN A 385 10.11 -21.30 -5.75
N HIS A 386 10.39 -21.37 -4.44
CA HIS A 386 10.30 -22.61 -3.64
C HIS A 386 8.96 -22.78 -2.91
N ALA A 387 8.01 -21.85 -3.13
CA ALA A 387 6.71 -21.89 -2.46
C ALA A 387 5.53 -22.11 -3.44
N TYR A 388 5.37 -21.29 -4.46
CA TYR A 388 4.19 -21.29 -5.31
C TYR A 388 4.44 -21.13 -6.83
N MET A 389 5.69 -21.05 -7.28
CA MET A 389 5.98 -20.94 -8.72
C MET A 389 5.51 -22.15 -9.51
N GLN A 390 5.43 -23.33 -8.90
CA GLN A 390 4.82 -24.52 -9.52
C GLN A 390 3.40 -24.21 -10.04
N LEU A 391 2.58 -23.55 -9.22
CA LEU A 391 1.22 -23.14 -9.63
C LEU A 391 1.26 -22.09 -10.74
N LEU A 392 2.15 -21.11 -10.64
CA LEU A 392 2.25 -20.04 -11.65
C LEU A 392 2.65 -20.59 -13.02
N HIS A 393 3.56 -21.57 -13.07
CA HIS A 393 4.04 -22.19 -14.31
C HIS A 393 3.07 -23.22 -14.90
N GLN A 394 2.58 -24.17 -14.08
CA GLN A 394 1.83 -25.34 -14.57
C GLN A 394 0.39 -25.42 -14.06
N GLY A 395 -0.01 -24.50 -13.17
CA GLY A 395 -1.39 -24.48 -12.67
C GLY A 395 -2.42 -24.22 -13.77
N THR A 396 -3.64 -24.64 -13.55
CA THR A 396 -4.77 -24.45 -14.49
C THR A 396 -5.26 -22.99 -14.55
N SER A 397 -4.99 -22.20 -13.51
CA SER A 397 -5.31 -20.76 -13.47
C SER A 397 -4.15 -19.92 -14.00
N VAL A 398 -4.47 -18.92 -14.81
CA VAL A 398 -3.50 -17.91 -15.27
C VAL A 398 -3.47 -16.77 -14.27
N VAL A 399 -2.33 -16.57 -13.63
CA VAL A 399 -2.11 -15.51 -12.64
C VAL A 399 -1.12 -14.50 -13.22
N PRO A 400 -1.55 -13.26 -13.52
CA PRO A 400 -0.61 -12.17 -13.82
C PRO A 400 0.35 -11.93 -12.67
N ALA A 401 1.61 -11.65 -12.98
CA ALA A 401 2.61 -11.38 -11.96
C ALA A 401 3.28 -10.01 -12.16
N ASP A 402 3.50 -9.27 -11.07
CA ASP A 402 4.37 -8.10 -11.05
C ASP A 402 5.71 -8.54 -10.43
N PHE A 403 6.77 -8.54 -11.23
CA PHE A 403 8.13 -8.76 -10.78
C PHE A 403 8.78 -7.42 -10.47
N ILE A 404 9.32 -7.24 -9.27
CA ILE A 404 9.95 -6.00 -8.85
C ILE A 404 11.40 -6.29 -8.49
N GLY A 405 12.33 -5.69 -9.24
CA GLY A 405 13.77 -5.80 -9.04
C GLY A 405 14.43 -4.47 -8.75
N VAL A 406 15.66 -4.54 -8.29
CA VAL A 406 16.54 -3.40 -8.06
C VAL A 406 17.83 -3.65 -8.81
N ALA A 407 18.34 -2.66 -9.56
CA ALA A 407 19.54 -2.84 -10.38
C ALA A 407 20.84 -2.79 -9.57
N THR A 408 20.84 -2.15 -8.40
CA THR A 408 22.03 -2.04 -7.54
C THR A 408 21.78 -2.69 -6.19
N THR A 409 22.85 -3.20 -5.57
CA THR A 409 22.82 -3.68 -4.18
C THR A 409 23.59 -2.73 -3.26
N PRO A 410 23.13 -2.49 -2.03
CA PRO A 410 23.88 -1.72 -1.05
C PRO A 410 25.03 -2.50 -0.41
N THR A 411 25.13 -3.81 -0.68
CA THR A 411 26.18 -4.68 -0.14
C THR A 411 27.30 -4.89 -1.17
N HIS A 412 28.44 -5.46 -0.72
CA HIS A 412 29.56 -5.77 -1.60
C HIS A 412 29.41 -7.10 -2.36
N ASP A 413 28.22 -7.74 -2.29
CA ASP A 413 27.95 -9.07 -2.83
C ASP A 413 27.34 -8.99 -4.24
N ALA A 414 28.03 -8.32 -5.18
CA ALA A 414 27.56 -8.10 -6.54
C ALA A 414 27.21 -9.40 -7.28
N ASP A 415 28.04 -10.45 -7.15
CA ASP A 415 27.80 -11.74 -7.81
C ASP A 415 26.49 -12.39 -7.33
N ALA A 416 26.21 -12.32 -6.03
CA ALA A 416 24.96 -12.85 -5.47
C ALA A 416 23.75 -12.02 -5.93
N HIS A 417 23.94 -10.71 -6.08
CA HIS A 417 22.90 -9.82 -6.59
C HIS A 417 22.61 -10.08 -8.08
N ASP A 418 23.63 -10.30 -8.90
CA ASP A 418 23.47 -10.68 -10.31
C ASP A 418 22.67 -11.98 -10.45
N VAL A 419 22.94 -12.99 -9.60
CA VAL A 419 22.16 -14.24 -9.54
C VAL A 419 20.71 -13.95 -9.17
N LEU A 420 20.43 -13.05 -8.20
CA LEU A 420 19.09 -12.68 -7.80
C LEU A 420 18.31 -12.05 -8.98
N VAL A 421 18.92 -11.07 -9.66
CA VAL A 421 18.29 -10.38 -10.81
C VAL A 421 18.12 -11.34 -11.99
N ALA A 422 19.11 -12.19 -12.28
CA ALA A 422 19.02 -13.23 -13.32
C ALA A 422 17.86 -14.17 -13.05
N ASN A 423 17.63 -14.60 -11.80
CA ASN A 423 16.47 -15.42 -11.42
C ASN A 423 15.15 -14.72 -11.72
N MET A 424 15.00 -13.42 -11.36
CA MET A 424 13.82 -12.65 -11.65
C MET A 424 13.50 -12.62 -13.15
N ILE A 425 14.49 -12.26 -13.95
CA ILE A 425 14.35 -12.16 -15.41
C ILE A 425 14.01 -13.53 -16.00
N ALA A 426 14.69 -14.59 -15.54
CA ALA A 426 14.45 -15.95 -15.99
C ALA A 426 13.02 -16.45 -15.66
N GLN A 427 12.50 -16.13 -14.47
CA GLN A 427 11.11 -16.49 -14.12
C GLN A 427 10.11 -15.77 -15.01
N ALA A 428 10.27 -14.47 -15.25
CA ALA A 428 9.42 -13.72 -16.16
C ALA A 428 9.47 -14.28 -17.60
N GLN A 429 10.66 -14.67 -18.06
CA GLN A 429 10.86 -15.29 -19.38
C GLN A 429 10.21 -16.67 -19.46
N ALA A 430 10.42 -17.53 -18.46
CA ALA A 430 9.86 -18.88 -18.44
C ALA A 430 8.33 -18.88 -18.36
N LEU A 431 7.74 -17.97 -17.57
CA LEU A 431 6.29 -17.76 -17.53
C LEU A 431 5.73 -17.34 -18.89
N ALA A 432 6.41 -16.42 -19.58
CA ALA A 432 5.96 -15.89 -20.87
C ALA A 432 6.04 -16.94 -22.00
N PHE A 433 7.17 -17.64 -22.11
CA PHE A 433 7.47 -18.43 -23.29
C PHE A 433 7.33 -19.94 -23.10
N GLY A 434 7.32 -20.40 -21.85
CA GLY A 434 7.22 -21.81 -21.56
C GLY A 434 8.31 -22.68 -22.20
N ASN A 435 8.07 -23.97 -22.18
CA ASN A 435 8.96 -24.97 -22.74
C ASN A 435 8.14 -26.22 -23.11
N ASP A 436 8.35 -26.78 -24.29
CA ASP A 436 7.80 -28.05 -24.72
C ASP A 436 8.70 -29.19 -24.24
N ALA A 437 8.11 -30.13 -23.51
CA ALA A 437 8.79 -31.29 -22.94
C ALA A 437 7.82 -32.47 -22.84
N GLU A 438 8.23 -33.53 -22.15
CA GLU A 438 7.30 -34.57 -21.73
C GLU A 438 6.15 -33.99 -20.90
N PRO A 439 4.93 -34.59 -20.91
CA PRO A 439 3.73 -34.00 -20.32
C PRO A 439 3.90 -33.44 -18.91
N HIS A 440 4.63 -34.11 -18.03
CA HIS A 440 4.86 -33.67 -16.64
C HIS A 440 5.88 -32.52 -16.52
N ARG A 441 6.63 -32.21 -17.57
CA ARG A 441 7.67 -31.18 -17.59
C ARG A 441 7.34 -30.03 -18.52
N THR A 442 6.25 -30.13 -19.25
CA THR A 442 5.78 -29.05 -20.15
C THR A 442 5.36 -27.84 -19.33
N LEU A 443 5.91 -26.70 -19.67
CA LEU A 443 5.49 -25.39 -19.19
C LEU A 443 4.70 -24.71 -20.33
N PRO A 444 3.39 -24.50 -20.19
CA PRO A 444 2.57 -24.00 -21.31
C PRO A 444 2.95 -22.58 -21.75
N GLY A 445 3.67 -21.83 -20.91
CA GLY A 445 3.95 -20.44 -21.20
C GLY A 445 2.69 -19.57 -21.21
N ASN A 446 2.76 -18.45 -21.93
CA ASN A 446 1.66 -17.51 -22.10
C ASN A 446 1.09 -16.95 -20.79
N ARG A 447 1.92 -16.90 -19.75
CA ARG A 447 1.64 -16.37 -18.42
C ARG A 447 2.14 -14.93 -18.35
N PRO A 448 1.24 -13.95 -18.21
CA PRO A 448 1.63 -12.55 -18.33
C PRO A 448 2.32 -12.03 -17.08
N SER A 449 3.21 -11.07 -17.31
CA SER A 449 3.84 -10.33 -16.23
C SER A 449 4.19 -8.90 -16.59
N THR A 450 4.15 -8.02 -15.59
CA THR A 450 4.83 -6.71 -15.60
C THR A 450 6.17 -6.87 -14.90
N THR A 451 7.23 -6.29 -15.46
CA THR A 451 8.52 -6.21 -14.77
C THR A 451 8.82 -4.75 -14.42
N LEU A 452 9.03 -4.49 -13.13
CA LEU A 452 9.44 -3.19 -12.62
C LEU A 452 10.89 -3.28 -12.17
N MET A 453 11.74 -2.36 -12.64
CA MET A 453 13.14 -2.31 -12.26
C MET A 453 13.48 -0.93 -11.72
N LEU A 454 13.78 -0.86 -10.44
CA LEU A 454 14.33 0.33 -9.79
C LEU A 454 15.84 0.40 -10.07
N SER A 455 16.36 1.57 -10.44
CA SER A 455 17.81 1.74 -10.60
C SER A 455 18.55 1.52 -9.27
N THR A 456 17.95 1.92 -8.16
CA THR A 456 18.40 1.68 -6.78
C THR A 456 17.20 1.65 -5.85
N LEU A 457 17.30 1.03 -4.69
CA LEU A 457 16.29 1.12 -3.64
C LEU A 457 16.67 2.27 -2.68
N SER A 458 16.18 3.46 -3.00
CA SER A 458 16.37 4.69 -2.23
C SER A 458 15.02 5.23 -1.75
N PRO A 459 14.99 6.20 -0.84
CA PRO A 459 13.73 6.87 -0.47
C PRO A 459 12.97 7.39 -1.69
N ARG A 460 13.67 8.01 -2.65
CA ARG A 460 13.09 8.60 -3.86
C ARG A 460 12.45 7.56 -4.78
N THR A 461 13.17 6.49 -5.10
CA THR A 461 12.65 5.43 -5.99
C THR A 461 11.54 4.62 -5.31
N LEU A 462 11.62 4.40 -4.00
CA LEU A 462 10.54 3.80 -3.20
C LEU A 462 9.29 4.68 -3.24
N GLY A 463 9.44 6.00 -3.04
CA GLY A 463 8.33 6.95 -3.13
C GLY A 463 7.65 6.89 -4.49
N ALA A 464 8.42 6.91 -5.59
CA ALA A 464 7.89 6.80 -6.94
C ALA A 464 7.17 5.46 -7.18
N LEU A 465 7.69 4.34 -6.67
CA LEU A 465 7.06 3.02 -6.75
C LEU A 465 5.71 3.01 -6.03
N ILE A 466 5.64 3.57 -4.82
CA ILE A 466 4.38 3.68 -4.06
C ILE A 466 3.36 4.50 -4.83
N ALA A 467 3.73 5.70 -5.32
CA ALA A 467 2.84 6.58 -6.06
C ALA A 467 2.37 5.96 -7.40
N LEU A 468 3.21 5.18 -8.09
CA LEU A 468 2.83 4.42 -9.28
C LEU A 468 1.63 3.51 -8.99
N TYR A 469 1.67 2.77 -7.87
CA TYR A 469 0.57 1.88 -7.49
C TYR A 469 -0.65 2.65 -6.99
N GLU A 470 -0.50 3.74 -6.25
CA GLU A 470 -1.62 4.59 -5.83
C GLU A 470 -2.40 5.10 -7.04
N HIS A 471 -1.71 5.61 -8.07
CA HIS A 471 -2.35 6.09 -9.28
C HIS A 471 -2.91 4.99 -10.17
N SER A 472 -2.23 3.84 -10.26
CA SER A 472 -2.75 2.66 -10.98
C SER A 472 -4.09 2.18 -10.39
N VAL A 473 -4.19 2.15 -9.07
CA VAL A 473 -5.43 1.81 -8.34
C VAL A 473 -6.53 2.82 -8.60
N PHE A 474 -6.20 4.11 -8.61
CA PHE A 474 -7.15 5.17 -8.96
C PHE A 474 -7.68 5.03 -10.40
N VAL A 475 -6.81 4.77 -11.37
CA VAL A 475 -7.21 4.55 -12.79
C VAL A 475 -8.19 3.39 -12.90
N GLN A 476 -7.92 2.27 -12.23
CA GLN A 476 -8.84 1.13 -12.19
C GLN A 476 -10.20 1.54 -11.61
N GLY A 477 -10.21 2.28 -10.50
CA GLY A 477 -11.42 2.79 -9.86
C GLY A 477 -12.26 3.67 -10.77
N CYS A 478 -11.62 4.54 -11.57
CA CYS A 478 -12.29 5.35 -12.59
C CYS A 478 -12.98 4.46 -13.64
N VAL A 479 -12.28 3.44 -14.16
CA VAL A 479 -12.86 2.52 -15.15
C VAL A 479 -14.02 1.72 -14.58
N PHE A 480 -13.94 1.29 -13.32
CA PHE A 480 -15.03 0.58 -12.64
C PHE A 480 -16.20 1.50 -12.24
N GLY A 481 -16.01 2.81 -12.29
CA GLY A 481 -16.99 3.81 -11.86
C GLY A 481 -17.28 3.76 -10.36
N ILE A 482 -16.32 3.31 -9.54
CA ILE A 482 -16.46 3.09 -8.10
C ILE A 482 -15.72 4.15 -7.28
N ASN A 483 -16.07 4.26 -5.98
CA ASN A 483 -15.32 5.08 -5.04
C ASN A 483 -14.12 4.30 -4.48
N SER A 484 -12.90 4.66 -4.87
CA SER A 484 -11.66 4.03 -4.40
C SER A 484 -11.19 4.52 -3.01
N PHE A 485 -11.86 5.48 -2.38
CA PHE A 485 -11.35 6.18 -1.20
C PHE A 485 -12.11 5.90 0.10
N ASP A 486 -13.24 5.19 0.04
CA ASP A 486 -13.99 4.70 1.20
C ASP A 486 -13.70 3.21 1.51
N GLN A 487 -14.30 2.69 2.60
CA GLN A 487 -14.14 1.31 3.05
C GLN A 487 -15.36 0.78 3.83
N TRP A 488 -16.56 1.02 3.38
CA TRP A 488 -17.81 0.62 4.07
C TRP A 488 -17.90 -0.88 4.40
N GLY A 489 -17.23 -1.73 3.62
CA GLY A 489 -17.23 -3.19 3.79
C GLY A 489 -16.68 -3.69 5.14
N VAL A 490 -15.87 -2.88 5.85
CA VAL A 490 -15.27 -3.27 7.13
C VAL A 490 -16.12 -2.87 8.35
N GLU A 491 -17.18 -2.10 8.19
CA GLU A 491 -17.93 -1.54 9.33
C GLU A 491 -18.83 -2.56 10.03
N LEU A 492 -19.47 -3.47 9.27
CA LEU A 492 -20.35 -4.50 9.85
C LEU A 492 -19.59 -5.44 10.80
N GLY A 493 -18.38 -5.86 10.40
CA GLY A 493 -17.54 -6.73 11.23
C GLY A 493 -17.21 -6.11 12.58
N LYS A 494 -16.89 -4.83 12.63
CA LYS A 494 -16.62 -4.08 13.87
C LYS A 494 -17.83 -4.05 14.80
N LYS A 495 -19.03 -3.81 14.24
CA LYS A 495 -20.27 -3.82 15.00
C LYS A 495 -20.54 -5.19 15.61
N ILE A 496 -20.46 -6.25 14.80
CA ILE A 496 -20.68 -7.62 15.26
C ILE A 496 -19.63 -8.01 16.32
N ALA A 497 -18.35 -7.62 16.13
CA ALA A 497 -17.30 -7.91 17.11
C ALA A 497 -17.59 -7.32 18.49
N THR A 498 -18.19 -6.12 18.55
CA THR A 498 -18.64 -5.52 19.82
C THR A 498 -19.73 -6.34 20.50
N GLU A 499 -20.71 -6.82 19.73
CA GLU A 499 -21.80 -7.67 20.21
C GLU A 499 -21.28 -9.03 20.71
N VAL A 500 -20.40 -9.68 19.95
CA VAL A 500 -19.76 -10.95 20.32
C VAL A 500 -18.87 -10.78 21.56
N SER A 501 -18.15 -9.65 21.69
CA SER A 501 -17.36 -9.35 22.88
C SER A 501 -18.22 -9.26 24.14
N ALA A 502 -19.40 -8.66 24.05
CA ALA A 502 -20.37 -8.62 25.16
C ALA A 502 -20.86 -10.02 25.53
N GLN A 503 -21.14 -10.90 24.56
CA GLN A 503 -21.53 -12.31 24.79
C GLN A 503 -20.37 -13.13 25.41
N ILE A 504 -19.14 -12.85 25.04
CA ILE A 504 -17.95 -13.46 25.67
C ILE A 504 -17.84 -13.03 27.14
N ALA A 505 -18.18 -11.79 27.47
CA ALA A 505 -18.14 -11.27 28.84
C ALA A 505 -19.29 -11.80 29.68
N ASP A 506 -20.55 -11.68 29.21
CA ASP A 506 -21.75 -12.16 29.92
C ASP A 506 -22.58 -13.11 29.01
N PRO A 507 -22.79 -14.38 29.45
CA PRO A 507 -23.63 -15.33 28.70
C PRO A 507 -25.09 -14.89 28.52
N ARG A 508 -25.55 -13.93 29.34
CA ARG A 508 -26.95 -13.41 29.32
C ARG A 508 -27.09 -12.21 28.41
N ALA A 509 -25.98 -11.65 27.92
CA ALA A 509 -26.04 -10.60 26.90
C ALA A 509 -26.68 -11.20 25.66
N GLY A 510 -27.94 -10.82 25.42
CA GLY A 510 -28.86 -11.44 24.49
C GLY A 510 -28.30 -11.58 23.08
N ALA A 511 -28.37 -12.80 22.57
CA ALA A 511 -27.81 -13.13 21.25
C ALA A 511 -28.92 -13.19 20.22
N SER A 512 -28.83 -12.34 19.22
CA SER A 512 -29.46 -12.59 17.91
C SER A 512 -28.48 -13.27 16.95
N SER A 513 -27.53 -14.08 17.48
CA SER A 513 -26.49 -14.74 16.69
C SER A 513 -26.97 -16.09 16.17
N ASP A 514 -26.45 -16.49 15.01
CA ASP A 514 -26.65 -17.83 14.47
C ASP A 514 -26.05 -18.91 15.39
N SER A 515 -26.47 -20.16 15.20
CA SER A 515 -26.06 -21.28 16.05
C SER A 515 -24.54 -21.55 16.02
N SER A 516 -23.84 -21.25 14.92
CA SER A 516 -22.38 -21.39 14.82
C SER A 516 -21.68 -20.40 15.73
N THR A 517 -22.06 -19.12 15.67
CA THR A 517 -21.51 -18.06 16.53
C THR A 517 -21.73 -18.37 18.01
N VAL A 518 -22.95 -18.79 18.39
CA VAL A 518 -23.25 -19.18 19.77
C VAL A 518 -22.37 -20.33 20.22
N ASN A 519 -22.22 -21.39 19.41
CA ASN A 519 -21.38 -22.53 19.73
C ASN A 519 -19.90 -22.15 19.89
N LEU A 520 -19.37 -21.32 19.01
CA LEU A 520 -17.99 -20.83 19.08
C LEU A 520 -17.74 -20.00 20.35
N VAL A 521 -18.65 -19.11 20.72
CA VAL A 521 -18.55 -18.32 21.96
C VAL A 521 -18.58 -19.23 23.19
N GLN A 522 -19.47 -20.23 23.21
CA GLN A 522 -19.54 -21.19 24.31
C GLN A 522 -18.26 -22.01 24.43
N TRP A 523 -17.74 -22.51 23.31
CA TRP A 523 -16.49 -23.27 23.27
C TRP A 523 -15.33 -22.42 23.77
N TYR A 524 -15.18 -21.19 23.27
CA TYR A 524 -14.14 -20.26 23.70
C TYR A 524 -14.21 -19.99 25.21
N ARG A 525 -15.38 -19.69 25.74
CA ARG A 525 -15.60 -19.44 27.18
C ARG A 525 -15.23 -20.62 28.06
N LYS A 526 -15.47 -21.85 27.57
CA LYS A 526 -15.11 -23.08 28.28
C LYS A 526 -13.59 -23.29 28.39
N HIS A 527 -12.84 -22.85 27.38
CA HIS A 527 -11.40 -23.12 27.25
C HIS A 527 -10.50 -21.92 27.52
N ARG A 528 -11.04 -20.69 27.54
CA ARG A 528 -10.23 -19.51 27.83
C ARG A 528 -9.64 -19.57 29.23
N SER A 529 -8.40 -19.04 29.37
CA SER A 529 -7.78 -18.87 30.67
C SER A 529 -8.65 -17.96 31.54
N LYS A 530 -8.98 -18.41 32.75
CA LYS A 530 -9.58 -17.56 33.78
C LYS A 530 -8.44 -16.82 34.44
N THR A 531 -8.28 -15.54 34.11
CA THR A 531 -7.38 -14.63 34.85
C THR A 531 -8.07 -14.15 36.10
#